data_fce70e739c4829b406fd5695acfc2670
#
_entry.id   fce70e739c4829b406fd5695acfc2670
#
_cell.length_a   1.000
_cell.length_b   1.000
_cell.length_c   1.000
_cell.angle_alpha   90.00
_cell.angle_beta   90.00
_cell.angle_gamma   90.00
#
_symmetry.space_group_name_H-M   'P 1'
#
loop_
_entity.id
_entity.type
_entity.pdbx_description
1 polymer ?
#
loop_
_entity_poly.entity_id
_entity_poly.type
_entity_poly.pdbx_seq_one_letter_code
_entity_poly.pdbx_strand_id
1 'polypeptide(L)'
;MKKLFVKYVSQNILGMVGMSLYILADTFFISKAVGSKGITALNLVLPVYNLIFAIGAMIGVGSAIRYVVEKNKGDTSSESYFFHALLWCIMISVIFILIGIFIPDRLVGLLGGDSAIINTGKSYTRIFMLFTPFFMCNYVCNAFVRNDGAPSIAMCATLFSSLFNIVFDYILMFPLGLGMEGAALATAISPIIGILICCIHLCSDKCSVKLNPAVPSVKRLIYSCQVGVSSFVAEISSGVITIVFNMIILRLAGNIGVAAYGVVANTSLVAVALFNGIAQGSQPLISDYYGRGLRKNVGSILRMAVVSSLLIAALLILFICTFAPFVTSVFNSEHDARLASYAESGLRLYFTGFIFAGINIVGSAILSAVESVKYAFAASIMRGFIAITIFAFALSAAFGMTGVWLAFPAAEFVTMFIIVRGLRQLKL
;
A
#
# COMPACT_ATOMS: atom_id res chain seq x y z
N MET A 1 -6.55 -24.61 -11.82
CA MET A 1 -6.66 -23.71 -10.68
C MET A 1 -5.31 -23.41 -10.05
N LYS A 2 -4.51 -24.40 -9.55
CA LYS A 2 -3.19 -24.15 -8.91
C LYS A 2 -2.22 -23.36 -9.80
N LYS A 3 -2.02 -23.75 -11.07
CA LYS A 3 -1.15 -23.01 -12.00
C LYS A 3 -1.55 -21.53 -12.17
N LEU A 4 -2.87 -21.27 -12.25
CA LEU A 4 -3.40 -19.92 -12.39
C LEU A 4 -3.16 -19.10 -11.11
N PHE A 5 -3.43 -19.67 -9.94
CA PHE A 5 -3.14 -19.05 -8.65
C PHE A 5 -1.66 -18.68 -8.51
N VAL A 6 -0.75 -19.63 -8.76
CA VAL A 6 0.70 -19.38 -8.68
C VAL A 6 1.11 -18.27 -9.65
N LYS A 7 0.60 -18.28 -10.89
CA LYS A 7 0.88 -17.22 -11.87
C LYS A 7 0.47 -15.85 -11.35
N TYR A 8 -0.78 -15.70 -10.88
CA TYR A 8 -1.28 -14.41 -10.39
C TYR A 8 -0.53 -13.94 -9.16
N VAL A 9 -0.33 -14.81 -8.18
CA VAL A 9 0.30 -14.47 -6.92
C VAL A 9 1.78 -14.13 -7.10
N SER A 10 2.55 -14.97 -7.81
CA SER A 10 3.99 -14.70 -8.02
C SER A 10 4.24 -13.38 -8.76
N GLN A 11 3.44 -13.09 -9.79
CA GLN A 11 3.55 -11.85 -10.54
C GLN A 11 3.19 -10.63 -9.68
N ASN A 12 2.13 -10.71 -8.87
CA ASN A 12 1.79 -9.61 -7.98
C ASN A 12 2.82 -9.43 -6.84
N ILE A 13 3.37 -10.51 -6.30
CA ILE A 13 4.48 -10.42 -5.32
C ILE A 13 5.66 -9.67 -5.93
N LEU A 14 6.10 -10.03 -7.13
CA LEU A 14 7.21 -9.35 -7.82
C LEU A 14 6.91 -7.86 -8.02
N GLY A 15 5.70 -7.50 -8.46
CA GLY A 15 5.29 -6.12 -8.61
C GLY A 15 5.34 -5.35 -7.29
N MET A 16 4.81 -5.92 -6.21
CA MET A 16 4.76 -5.27 -4.90
C MET A 16 6.14 -5.15 -4.25
N VAL A 17 7.02 -6.15 -4.43
CA VAL A 17 8.42 -6.05 -3.99
C VAL A 17 9.15 -4.96 -4.77
N GLY A 18 8.98 -4.88 -6.09
CA GLY A 18 9.53 -3.77 -6.89
C GLY A 18 9.08 -2.40 -6.41
N MET A 19 7.78 -2.29 -6.04
CA MET A 19 7.24 -1.07 -5.45
C MET A 19 7.88 -0.72 -4.11
N SER A 20 8.10 -1.69 -3.21
CA SER A 20 8.75 -1.41 -1.93
C SER A 20 10.22 -0.99 -2.11
N LEU A 21 10.92 -1.56 -3.08
CA LEU A 21 12.31 -1.21 -3.37
C LEU A 21 12.46 0.22 -3.90
N TYR A 22 11.55 0.70 -4.76
CA TYR A 22 11.66 2.08 -5.23
C TYR A 22 11.41 3.08 -4.10
N ILE A 23 10.47 2.81 -3.16
CA ILE A 23 10.23 3.69 -2.01
C ILE A 23 11.50 3.84 -1.15
N LEU A 24 12.22 2.73 -0.92
CA LEU A 24 13.49 2.75 -0.20
C LEU A 24 14.58 3.52 -0.97
N ALA A 25 14.66 3.32 -2.28
CA ALA A 25 15.63 4.00 -3.14
C ALA A 25 15.38 5.51 -3.21
N ASP A 26 14.14 5.96 -3.38
CA ASP A 26 13.74 7.37 -3.38
C ASP A 26 14.15 8.07 -2.08
N THR A 27 13.81 7.48 -0.94
CA THR A 27 14.23 7.98 0.37
C THR A 27 15.76 8.08 0.50
N PHE A 28 16.48 7.08 -0.01
CA PHE A 28 17.94 7.07 0.01
C PHE A 28 18.52 8.19 -0.86
N PHE A 29 18.02 8.38 -2.08
CA PHE A 29 18.50 9.43 -2.99
C PHE A 29 18.20 10.83 -2.46
N ILE A 30 17.00 11.07 -1.90
CA ILE A 30 16.66 12.34 -1.26
C ILE A 30 17.61 12.61 -0.07
N SER A 31 17.91 11.59 0.73
CA SER A 31 18.86 11.71 1.84
C SER A 31 20.25 12.15 1.36
N LYS A 32 20.74 11.59 0.25
CA LYS A 32 22.07 11.89 -0.29
C LYS A 32 22.14 13.22 -1.03
N ALA A 33 21.11 13.60 -1.78
CA ALA A 33 21.12 14.81 -2.63
C ALA A 33 20.71 16.08 -1.88
N VAL A 34 19.75 15.97 -0.94
CA VAL A 34 19.13 17.13 -0.25
C VAL A 34 19.42 17.13 1.25
N GLY A 35 19.76 15.96 1.81
CA GLY A 35 20.05 15.78 3.23
C GLY A 35 18.80 15.76 4.10
N SER A 36 18.99 16.07 5.39
CA SER A 36 17.92 15.97 6.41
C SER A 36 16.71 16.85 6.13
N LYS A 37 16.89 18.02 5.55
CA LYS A 37 15.79 18.94 5.17
C LYS A 37 14.87 18.32 4.11
N GLY A 38 15.44 17.62 3.13
CA GLY A 38 14.67 16.91 2.11
C GLY A 38 13.83 15.78 2.71
N ILE A 39 14.43 14.97 3.58
CA ILE A 39 13.71 13.89 4.28
C ILE A 39 12.58 14.45 5.15
N THR A 40 12.84 15.53 5.87
CA THR A 40 11.82 16.18 6.70
C THR A 40 10.67 16.72 5.86
N ALA A 41 10.97 17.38 4.73
CA ALA A 41 9.95 17.85 3.79
C ALA A 41 9.12 16.69 3.22
N LEU A 42 9.76 15.60 2.78
CA LEU A 42 9.08 14.40 2.31
C LEU A 42 8.15 13.84 3.38
N ASN A 43 8.66 13.62 4.59
CA ASN A 43 7.87 13.04 5.70
C ASN A 43 6.66 13.89 6.09
N LEU A 44 6.76 15.23 6.02
CA LEU A 44 5.65 16.13 6.29
C LEU A 44 4.54 15.99 5.22
N VAL A 45 4.88 15.73 3.97
CA VAL A 45 3.91 15.62 2.87
C VAL A 45 3.34 14.20 2.74
N LEU A 46 3.99 13.18 3.31
CA LEU A 46 3.52 11.79 3.25
C LEU A 46 2.05 11.58 3.61
N PRO A 47 1.43 12.24 4.63
CA PRO A 47 0.01 12.06 4.92
C PRO A 47 -0.90 12.44 3.75
N VAL A 48 -0.55 13.51 3.01
CA VAL A 48 -1.30 13.93 1.82
C VAL A 48 -1.11 12.93 0.69
N TYR A 49 0.10 12.43 0.55
CA TYR A 49 0.48 11.37 -0.38
C TYR A 49 -0.37 10.11 -0.15
N ASN A 50 -0.39 9.64 1.09
CA ASN A 50 -1.17 8.47 1.48
C ASN A 50 -2.67 8.68 1.26
N LEU A 51 -3.20 9.89 1.46
CA LEU A 51 -4.60 10.20 1.18
C LEU A 51 -4.93 10.09 -0.32
N ILE A 52 -4.07 10.61 -1.19
CA ILE A 52 -4.23 10.51 -2.65
C ILE A 52 -4.24 9.05 -3.09
N PHE A 53 -3.27 8.26 -2.61
CA PHE A 53 -3.19 6.84 -2.90
C PHE A 53 -4.36 6.06 -2.33
N ALA A 54 -4.79 6.38 -1.11
CA ALA A 54 -5.94 5.74 -0.47
C ALA A 54 -7.23 5.94 -1.28
N ILE A 55 -7.48 7.14 -1.79
CA ILE A 55 -8.64 7.43 -2.63
C ILE A 55 -8.54 6.68 -3.96
N GLY A 56 -7.37 6.72 -4.62
CA GLY A 56 -7.11 5.99 -5.86
C GLY A 56 -7.29 4.47 -5.71
N ALA A 57 -6.74 3.90 -4.64
CA ALA A 57 -6.88 2.47 -4.33
C ALA A 57 -8.34 2.10 -4.02
N MET A 58 -9.06 2.92 -3.23
CA MET A 58 -10.46 2.70 -2.90
C MET A 58 -11.34 2.64 -4.16
N ILE A 59 -11.22 3.64 -5.03
CA ILE A 59 -12.02 3.71 -6.26
C ILE A 59 -11.57 2.62 -7.24
N GLY A 60 -10.27 2.46 -7.46
CA GLY A 60 -9.72 1.51 -8.44
C GLY A 60 -10.03 0.06 -8.09
N VAL A 61 -9.68 -0.37 -6.88
CA VAL A 61 -9.89 -1.75 -6.43
C VAL A 61 -11.39 -2.04 -6.29
N GLY A 62 -12.14 -1.14 -5.68
CA GLY A 62 -13.58 -1.32 -5.48
C GLY A 62 -14.36 -1.41 -6.80
N SER A 63 -14.06 -0.53 -7.77
CA SER A 63 -14.68 -0.57 -9.09
C SER A 63 -14.31 -1.82 -9.88
N ALA A 64 -13.04 -2.27 -9.81
CA ALA A 64 -12.60 -3.47 -10.51
C ALA A 64 -13.27 -4.74 -9.96
N ILE A 65 -13.45 -4.85 -8.64
CA ILE A 65 -14.20 -5.95 -8.03
C ILE A 65 -15.64 -5.95 -8.51
N ARG A 66 -16.31 -4.81 -8.41
CA ARG A 66 -17.72 -4.66 -8.86
C ARG A 66 -17.87 -5.04 -10.33
N TYR A 67 -16.98 -4.52 -11.18
CA TYR A 67 -16.97 -4.86 -12.59
C TYR A 67 -16.96 -6.38 -12.82
N VAL A 68 -16.03 -7.10 -12.19
CA VAL A 68 -15.92 -8.56 -12.41
C VAL A 68 -17.13 -9.29 -11.85
N VAL A 69 -17.59 -8.95 -10.66
CA VAL A 69 -18.73 -9.62 -10.03
C VAL A 69 -20.03 -9.40 -10.81
N GLU A 70 -20.32 -8.16 -11.22
CA GLU A 70 -21.54 -7.83 -11.96
C GLU A 70 -21.50 -8.37 -13.40
N LYS A 71 -20.36 -8.29 -14.07
CA LYS A 71 -20.16 -8.90 -15.39
C LYS A 71 -20.45 -10.40 -15.37
N ASN A 72 -19.96 -11.14 -14.39
CA ASN A 72 -20.19 -12.57 -14.28
C ASN A 72 -21.63 -12.93 -13.88
N LYS A 73 -22.40 -11.98 -13.34
CA LYS A 73 -23.85 -12.10 -13.11
C LYS A 73 -24.69 -11.77 -14.36
N GLY A 74 -24.05 -11.36 -15.47
CA GLY A 74 -24.73 -11.00 -16.71
C GLY A 74 -25.28 -9.56 -16.73
N ASP A 75 -24.87 -8.70 -15.80
CA ASP A 75 -25.30 -7.30 -15.75
C ASP A 75 -24.49 -6.45 -16.75
N THR A 76 -25.15 -5.99 -17.81
CA THR A 76 -24.55 -5.13 -18.86
C THR A 76 -24.11 -3.77 -18.30
N SER A 77 -24.67 -3.34 -17.15
CA SER A 77 -24.29 -2.09 -16.51
C SER A 77 -22.85 -2.08 -16.02
N SER A 78 -22.25 -3.28 -15.88
CA SER A 78 -20.85 -3.46 -15.48
C SER A 78 -19.85 -2.76 -16.40
N GLU A 79 -20.13 -2.65 -17.70
CA GLU A 79 -19.22 -2.07 -18.71
C GLU A 79 -18.86 -0.59 -18.43
N SER A 80 -19.66 0.13 -17.65
CA SER A 80 -19.41 1.54 -17.35
C SER A 80 -18.53 1.78 -16.09
N TYR A 81 -18.20 0.73 -15.28
CA TYR A 81 -17.41 0.93 -14.05
C TYR A 81 -16.02 1.49 -14.31
N PHE A 82 -15.37 1.09 -15.40
CA PHE A 82 -14.03 1.59 -15.74
C PHE A 82 -14.07 3.10 -16.05
N PHE A 83 -15.01 3.53 -16.90
CA PHE A 83 -15.21 4.94 -17.21
C PHE A 83 -15.52 5.76 -15.95
N HIS A 84 -16.45 5.30 -15.10
CA HIS A 84 -16.79 6.00 -13.86
C HIS A 84 -15.60 6.08 -12.89
N ALA A 85 -14.79 5.02 -12.77
CA ALA A 85 -13.63 5.04 -11.91
C ALA A 85 -12.60 6.09 -12.35
N LEU A 86 -12.28 6.14 -13.64
CA LEU A 86 -11.39 7.16 -14.20
C LEU A 86 -11.97 8.58 -14.03
N LEU A 87 -13.24 8.77 -14.38
CA LEU A 87 -13.92 10.06 -14.29
C LEU A 87 -13.89 10.62 -12.86
N TRP A 88 -14.27 9.81 -11.86
CA TRP A 88 -14.26 10.24 -10.47
C TRP A 88 -12.86 10.48 -9.93
N CYS A 89 -11.88 9.68 -10.32
CA CYS A 89 -10.48 9.94 -9.96
C CYS A 89 -9.99 11.28 -10.52
N ILE A 90 -10.32 11.60 -11.77
CA ILE A 90 -9.97 12.88 -12.40
C ILE A 90 -10.71 14.03 -11.70
N MET A 91 -12.01 13.90 -11.45
CA MET A 91 -12.79 14.96 -10.78
C MET A 91 -12.29 15.25 -9.36
N ILE A 92 -11.99 14.21 -8.57
CA ILE A 92 -11.47 14.37 -7.21
C ILE A 92 -10.05 14.96 -7.25
N SER A 93 -9.24 14.57 -8.23
CA SER A 93 -7.87 15.08 -8.34
C SER A 93 -7.79 16.58 -8.63
N VAL A 94 -8.84 17.18 -9.22
CA VAL A 94 -8.93 18.63 -9.44
C VAL A 94 -8.77 19.40 -8.12
N ILE A 95 -9.31 18.88 -7.01
CA ILE A 95 -9.19 19.50 -5.69
C ILE A 95 -7.71 19.58 -5.29
N PHE A 96 -6.96 18.48 -5.46
CA PHE A 96 -5.53 18.43 -5.14
C PHE A 96 -4.71 19.31 -6.08
N ILE A 97 -5.05 19.34 -7.37
CA ILE A 97 -4.41 20.24 -8.34
C ILE A 97 -4.56 21.70 -7.93
N LEU A 98 -5.78 22.12 -7.55
CA LEU A 98 -6.05 23.48 -7.11
C LEU A 98 -5.25 23.83 -5.84
N ILE A 99 -5.18 22.91 -4.86
CA ILE A 99 -4.35 23.08 -3.67
C ILE A 99 -2.85 23.22 -4.06
N GLY A 100 -2.37 22.36 -4.97
CA GLY A 100 -0.98 22.40 -5.45
C GLY A 100 -0.61 23.65 -6.20
N ILE A 101 -1.55 24.28 -6.92
CA ILE A 101 -1.32 25.52 -7.65
C ILE A 101 -1.35 26.72 -6.70
N PHE A 102 -2.36 26.83 -5.85
CA PHE A 102 -2.65 28.08 -5.13
C PHE A 102 -2.04 28.15 -3.74
N ILE A 103 -1.89 27.03 -3.03
CA ILE A 103 -1.52 27.04 -1.60
C ILE A 103 -0.49 25.96 -1.19
N PRO A 104 0.51 25.56 -2.02
CA PRO A 104 1.46 24.53 -1.63
C PRO A 104 2.28 24.92 -0.39
N ASP A 105 2.68 26.19 -0.28
CA ASP A 105 3.43 26.72 0.85
C ASP A 105 2.64 26.63 2.16
N ARG A 106 1.35 27.03 2.11
CA ARG A 106 0.47 26.96 3.27
C ARG A 106 0.22 25.52 3.72
N LEU A 107 0.12 24.60 2.76
CA LEU A 107 -0.07 23.20 3.07
C LEU A 107 1.13 22.63 3.83
N VAL A 108 2.37 22.85 3.35
CA VAL A 108 3.59 22.42 4.05
C VAL A 108 3.70 23.06 5.42
N GLY A 109 3.33 24.35 5.55
CA GLY A 109 3.29 25.07 6.82
C GLY A 109 2.25 24.51 7.81
N LEU A 110 1.04 24.17 7.33
CA LEU A 110 -0.01 23.54 8.15
C LEU A 110 0.39 22.16 8.67
N LEU A 111 1.23 21.44 7.90
CA LEU A 111 1.77 20.16 8.30
C LEU A 111 2.95 20.27 9.29
N GLY A 112 3.35 21.50 9.64
CA GLY A 112 4.39 21.74 10.64
C GLY A 112 5.75 22.14 10.09
N GLY A 113 5.86 22.45 8.79
CA GLY A 113 7.12 22.91 8.17
C GLY A 113 7.48 24.32 8.61
N ASP A 114 8.73 24.52 9.01
CA ASP A 114 9.31 25.84 9.17
C ASP A 114 9.65 26.47 7.80
N SER A 115 10.11 27.73 7.79
CA SER A 115 10.42 28.46 6.56
C SER A 115 11.47 27.75 5.67
N ALA A 116 12.43 27.04 6.27
CA ALA A 116 13.45 26.30 5.54
C ALA A 116 12.87 25.05 4.88
N ILE A 117 12.01 24.33 5.60
CA ILE A 117 11.31 23.12 5.09
C ILE A 117 10.27 23.50 4.03
N ILE A 118 9.53 24.62 4.21
CA ILE A 118 8.60 25.11 3.21
C ILE A 118 9.35 25.41 1.90
N ASN A 119 10.47 26.11 1.96
CA ASN A 119 11.26 26.41 0.75
C ASN A 119 11.78 25.15 0.02
N THR A 120 12.12 24.09 0.76
CA THR A 120 12.58 22.83 0.18
C THR A 120 11.41 21.98 -0.34
N GLY A 121 10.28 21.95 0.38
CA GLY A 121 9.15 21.03 0.13
C GLY A 121 8.08 21.58 -0.80
N LYS A 122 7.97 22.89 -1.00
CA LYS A 122 6.91 23.51 -1.79
C LYS A 122 6.88 23.05 -3.24
N SER A 123 8.04 23.01 -3.88
CA SER A 123 8.18 22.58 -5.28
C SER A 123 7.80 21.10 -5.42
N TYR A 124 8.29 20.24 -4.50
CA TYR A 124 7.93 18.83 -4.44
C TYR A 124 6.43 18.66 -4.31
N THR A 125 5.81 19.32 -3.33
CA THR A 125 4.37 19.26 -3.06
C THR A 125 3.57 19.72 -4.27
N ARG A 126 3.98 20.83 -4.90
CA ARG A 126 3.32 21.38 -6.08
C ARG A 126 3.33 20.39 -7.25
N ILE A 127 4.51 19.87 -7.60
CA ILE A 127 4.68 18.92 -8.71
C ILE A 127 3.84 17.67 -8.43
N PHE A 128 3.96 17.10 -7.22
CA PHE A 128 3.23 15.91 -6.85
C PHE A 128 1.71 16.08 -6.95
N MET A 129 1.18 17.23 -6.47
CA MET A 129 -0.26 17.50 -6.52
C MET A 129 -0.78 17.73 -7.94
N LEU A 130 0.02 18.33 -8.81
CA LEU A 130 -0.35 18.52 -10.24
C LEU A 130 -0.51 17.17 -10.96
N PHE A 131 0.23 16.15 -10.56
CA PHE A 131 0.19 14.83 -11.15
C PHE A 131 -0.76 13.85 -10.45
N THR A 132 -1.56 14.31 -9.47
CA THR A 132 -2.56 13.50 -8.76
C THR A 132 -3.47 12.67 -9.68
N PRO A 133 -3.98 13.20 -10.82
CA PRO A 133 -4.80 12.39 -11.73
C PRO A 133 -4.09 11.11 -12.19
N PHE A 134 -2.81 11.21 -12.51
CA PHE A 134 -2.04 10.07 -12.99
C PHE A 134 -1.82 9.03 -11.88
N PHE A 135 -1.56 9.45 -10.64
CA PHE A 135 -1.47 8.55 -9.50
C PHE A 135 -2.76 7.76 -9.29
N MET A 136 -3.91 8.46 -9.24
CA MET A 136 -5.19 7.81 -9.03
C MET A 136 -5.60 6.92 -10.21
N CYS A 137 -5.44 7.39 -11.45
CA CYS A 137 -5.76 6.63 -12.65
C CYS A 137 -4.87 5.39 -12.82
N ASN A 138 -3.60 5.45 -12.38
CA ASN A 138 -2.72 4.28 -12.40
C ASN A 138 -3.25 3.15 -11.52
N TYR A 139 -3.78 3.45 -10.32
CA TYR A 139 -4.45 2.45 -9.48
C TYR A 139 -5.65 1.83 -10.18
N VAL A 140 -6.47 2.65 -10.85
CA VAL A 140 -7.64 2.18 -11.62
C VAL A 140 -7.18 1.25 -12.76
N CYS A 141 -6.29 1.72 -13.63
CA CYS A 141 -5.82 0.95 -14.79
C CYS A 141 -5.19 -0.39 -14.36
N ASN A 142 -4.33 -0.35 -13.34
CA ASN A 142 -3.66 -1.55 -12.83
C ASN A 142 -4.65 -2.56 -12.24
N ALA A 143 -5.63 -2.09 -11.45
CA ALA A 143 -6.66 -2.94 -10.87
C ALA A 143 -7.53 -3.59 -11.96
N PHE A 144 -7.97 -2.83 -12.97
CA PHE A 144 -8.80 -3.36 -14.05
C PHE A 144 -8.03 -4.34 -14.94
N VAL A 145 -6.82 -4.03 -15.37
CA VAL A 145 -5.98 -4.93 -16.19
C VAL A 145 -5.72 -6.25 -15.47
N ARG A 146 -5.42 -6.20 -14.17
CA ARG A 146 -5.23 -7.39 -13.34
C ARG A 146 -6.50 -8.23 -13.22
N ASN A 147 -7.66 -7.59 -13.02
CA ASN A 147 -8.96 -8.25 -12.90
C ASN A 147 -9.50 -8.74 -14.25
N ASP A 148 -9.04 -8.19 -15.37
CA ASP A 148 -9.41 -8.62 -16.73
C ASP A 148 -8.50 -9.74 -17.28
N GLY A 149 -7.77 -10.44 -16.42
CA GLY A 149 -7.01 -11.63 -16.81
C GLY A 149 -5.58 -11.38 -17.27
N ALA A 150 -5.06 -10.16 -17.16
CA ALA A 150 -3.71 -9.79 -17.59
C ALA A 150 -2.77 -9.41 -16.41
N PRO A 151 -2.58 -10.28 -15.38
CA PRO A 151 -1.73 -9.96 -14.22
C PRO A 151 -0.27 -9.74 -14.61
N SER A 152 0.21 -10.32 -15.72
CA SER A 152 1.58 -10.11 -16.21
C SER A 152 1.79 -8.68 -16.66
N ILE A 153 0.80 -8.06 -17.32
CA ILE A 153 0.88 -6.67 -17.77
C ILE A 153 0.78 -5.73 -16.57
N ALA A 154 -0.11 -6.02 -15.61
CA ALA A 154 -0.20 -5.27 -14.36
C ALA A 154 1.12 -5.33 -13.57
N MET A 155 1.77 -6.50 -13.49
CA MET A 155 3.11 -6.65 -12.90
C MET A 155 4.14 -5.80 -13.65
N CYS A 156 4.20 -5.92 -14.97
CA CYS A 156 5.13 -5.12 -15.79
C CYS A 156 4.90 -3.62 -15.60
N ALA A 157 3.64 -3.17 -15.56
CA ALA A 157 3.29 -1.77 -15.30
C ALA A 157 3.88 -1.28 -13.98
N THR A 158 3.73 -2.06 -12.91
CA THR A 158 4.29 -1.72 -11.59
C THR A 158 5.81 -1.77 -11.58
N LEU A 159 6.44 -2.82 -12.13
CA LEU A 159 7.90 -2.98 -12.11
C LEU A 159 8.61 -1.92 -12.97
N PHE A 160 8.15 -1.69 -14.20
CA PHE A 160 8.79 -0.69 -15.05
C PHE A 160 8.54 0.74 -14.56
N SER A 161 7.38 1.03 -13.98
CA SER A 161 7.12 2.30 -13.30
C SER A 161 8.08 2.50 -12.11
N SER A 162 8.29 1.46 -11.30
CA SER A 162 9.25 1.50 -10.17
C SER A 162 10.70 1.63 -10.64
N LEU A 163 11.09 0.89 -11.68
CA LEU A 163 12.44 0.98 -12.24
C LEU A 163 12.69 2.37 -12.86
N PHE A 164 11.71 2.90 -13.59
CA PHE A 164 11.76 4.25 -14.13
C PHE A 164 11.98 5.28 -13.02
N ASN A 165 11.20 5.18 -11.93
CA ASN A 165 11.36 6.07 -10.78
C ASN A 165 12.81 6.03 -10.25
N ILE A 166 13.35 4.86 -9.92
CA ILE A 166 14.73 4.72 -9.40
C ILE A 166 15.77 5.33 -10.34
N VAL A 167 15.68 5.02 -11.64
CA VAL A 167 16.65 5.51 -12.65
C VAL A 167 16.56 7.02 -12.81
N PHE A 168 15.35 7.56 -12.90
CA PHE A 168 15.14 9.00 -13.10
C PHE A 168 15.32 9.80 -11.82
N ASP A 169 15.08 9.27 -10.64
CA ASP A 169 15.50 9.88 -9.37
C ASP A 169 17.00 10.14 -9.41
N TYR A 170 17.79 9.12 -9.75
CA TYR A 170 19.24 9.28 -9.86
C TYR A 170 19.63 10.33 -10.90
N ILE A 171 19.09 10.25 -12.13
CA ILE A 171 19.45 11.16 -13.24
C ILE A 171 19.04 12.60 -12.93
N LEU A 172 17.83 12.83 -12.45
CA LEU A 172 17.31 14.17 -12.21
C LEU A 172 17.95 14.83 -10.99
N MET A 173 18.20 14.04 -9.93
CA MET A 173 18.73 14.60 -8.68
C MET A 173 20.22 14.87 -8.71
N PHE A 174 21.03 14.00 -9.34
CA PHE A 174 22.49 14.10 -9.31
C PHE A 174 23.07 14.71 -10.59
N PRO A 175 23.02 14.08 -11.79
CA PRO A 175 23.59 14.67 -12.99
C PRO A 175 22.96 16.01 -13.39
N LEU A 176 21.64 16.16 -13.25
CA LEU A 176 20.93 17.39 -13.58
C LEU A 176 20.81 18.37 -12.40
N GLY A 177 21.16 17.96 -11.19
CA GLY A 177 21.21 18.82 -10.00
C GLY A 177 19.87 19.40 -9.55
N LEU A 178 18.74 18.78 -9.94
CA LEU A 178 17.40 19.28 -9.62
C LEU A 178 16.99 18.99 -8.15
N GLY A 179 17.78 18.22 -7.40
CA GLY A 179 17.51 17.96 -5.98
C GLY A 179 16.08 17.48 -5.72
N MET A 180 15.35 18.17 -4.84
CA MET A 180 13.99 17.79 -4.46
C MET A 180 12.96 17.88 -5.60
N GLU A 181 13.15 18.78 -6.56
CA GLU A 181 12.30 18.87 -7.75
C GLU A 181 12.51 17.66 -8.67
N GLY A 182 13.76 17.18 -8.77
CA GLY A 182 14.10 15.97 -9.52
C GLY A 182 13.40 14.74 -8.98
N ALA A 183 13.41 14.53 -7.65
CA ALA A 183 12.67 13.47 -6.99
C ALA A 183 11.15 13.58 -7.24
N ALA A 184 10.59 14.79 -7.13
CA ALA A 184 9.18 15.01 -7.40
C ALA A 184 8.80 14.66 -8.85
N LEU A 185 9.62 15.05 -9.84
CA LEU A 185 9.37 14.77 -11.25
C LEU A 185 9.47 13.28 -11.58
N ALA A 186 10.49 12.58 -11.09
CA ALA A 186 10.62 11.13 -11.30
C ALA A 186 9.41 10.38 -10.72
N THR A 187 9.02 10.72 -9.49
CA THR A 187 7.85 10.15 -8.83
C THR A 187 6.55 10.48 -9.56
N ALA A 188 6.40 11.71 -10.06
CA ALA A 188 5.19 12.16 -10.75
C ALA A 188 5.01 11.53 -12.15
N ILE A 189 6.11 11.27 -12.87
CA ILE A 189 6.07 10.69 -14.22
C ILE A 189 5.91 9.16 -14.16
N SER A 190 6.41 8.50 -13.11
CA SER A 190 6.40 7.04 -13.02
C SER A 190 5.01 6.41 -13.17
N PRO A 191 3.88 6.93 -12.62
CA PRO A 191 2.54 6.42 -12.87
C PRO A 191 2.11 6.50 -14.33
N ILE A 192 2.59 7.48 -15.09
CA ILE A 192 2.28 7.61 -16.52
C ILE A 192 2.86 6.42 -17.28
N ILE A 193 4.09 6.00 -16.98
CA ILE A 193 4.70 4.79 -17.54
C ILE A 193 3.84 3.56 -17.20
N GLY A 194 3.38 3.45 -15.95
CA GLY A 194 2.47 2.39 -15.54
C GLY A 194 1.17 2.36 -16.36
N ILE A 195 0.53 3.51 -16.56
CA ILE A 195 -0.68 3.65 -17.38
C ILE A 195 -0.42 3.26 -18.83
N LEU A 196 0.68 3.74 -19.44
CA LEU A 196 1.05 3.41 -20.82
C LEU A 196 1.22 1.90 -21.02
N ILE A 197 1.84 1.19 -20.07
CA ILE A 197 1.96 -0.26 -20.11
C ILE A 197 0.59 -0.94 -19.94
N CYS A 198 -0.28 -0.44 -19.04
CA CYS A 198 -1.64 -0.93 -18.92
C CYS A 198 -2.45 -0.75 -20.21
N CYS A 199 -2.23 0.34 -20.96
CA CYS A 199 -2.88 0.58 -22.25
C CYS A 199 -2.57 -0.50 -23.28
N ILE A 200 -1.43 -1.19 -23.20
CA ILE A 200 -1.13 -2.33 -24.08
C ILE A 200 -2.21 -3.42 -23.99
N HIS A 201 -2.72 -3.68 -22.79
CA HIS A 201 -3.83 -4.62 -22.61
C HIS A 201 -5.17 -3.96 -22.93
N LEU A 202 -5.42 -2.75 -22.41
CA LEU A 202 -6.69 -2.05 -22.56
C LEU A 202 -7.06 -1.76 -24.03
N CYS A 203 -6.05 -1.63 -24.90
CA CYS A 203 -6.25 -1.44 -26.35
C CYS A 203 -6.16 -2.76 -27.15
N SER A 204 -6.00 -3.91 -26.49
CA SER A 204 -5.89 -5.21 -27.17
C SER A 204 -7.27 -5.84 -27.39
N ASP A 205 -7.38 -6.69 -28.43
CA ASP A 205 -8.58 -7.50 -28.70
C ASP A 205 -8.93 -8.47 -27.57
N LYS A 206 -7.99 -8.75 -26.67
CA LYS A 206 -8.17 -9.64 -25.50
C LYS A 206 -8.81 -8.92 -24.31
N CYS A 207 -8.91 -7.57 -24.38
CA CYS A 207 -9.48 -6.78 -23.31
C CYS A 207 -11.00 -6.85 -23.35
N SER A 208 -11.59 -7.22 -22.21
CA SER A 208 -13.04 -7.17 -22.05
C SER A 208 -13.54 -5.91 -21.35
N VAL A 209 -12.64 -5.08 -20.87
CA VAL A 209 -12.95 -3.78 -20.27
C VAL A 209 -13.18 -2.77 -21.38
N LYS A 210 -14.36 -2.17 -21.39
CA LYS A 210 -14.70 -1.13 -22.37
C LYS A 210 -14.72 0.24 -21.73
N LEU A 211 -14.25 1.24 -22.47
CA LEU A 211 -14.40 2.63 -22.08
C LEU A 211 -15.75 3.15 -22.61
N ASN A 212 -16.83 2.77 -21.94
CA ASN A 212 -18.18 3.20 -22.31
C ASN A 212 -18.52 4.51 -21.56
N PRO A 213 -18.54 5.67 -22.26
CA PRO A 213 -18.97 6.93 -21.67
C PRO A 213 -20.41 6.83 -21.15
N ALA A 214 -20.60 7.23 -19.91
CA ALA A 214 -21.90 7.20 -19.26
C ALA A 214 -22.08 8.44 -18.37
N VAL A 215 -23.31 8.80 -18.09
CA VAL A 215 -23.61 9.91 -17.18
C VAL A 215 -23.00 9.64 -15.80
N PRO A 216 -22.30 10.62 -15.20
CA PRO A 216 -21.68 10.45 -13.88
C PRO A 216 -22.69 9.97 -12.84
N SER A 217 -22.40 8.85 -12.19
CA SER A 217 -23.28 8.25 -11.18
C SER A 217 -22.61 8.22 -9.82
N VAL A 218 -23.09 9.05 -8.90
CA VAL A 218 -22.66 9.05 -7.49
C VAL A 218 -22.98 7.71 -6.82
N LYS A 219 -24.10 7.08 -7.20
CA LYS A 219 -24.48 5.76 -6.65
C LYS A 219 -23.43 4.71 -6.96
N ARG A 220 -22.88 4.68 -8.18
CA ARG A 220 -21.79 3.76 -8.55
C ARG A 220 -20.49 4.06 -7.83
N LEU A 221 -20.16 5.35 -7.65
CA LEU A 221 -19.02 5.75 -6.83
C LEU A 221 -19.17 5.21 -5.41
N ILE A 222 -20.31 5.42 -4.77
CA ILE A 222 -20.56 4.92 -3.40
C ILE A 222 -20.42 3.41 -3.33
N TYR A 223 -20.97 2.66 -4.28
CA TYR A 223 -20.86 1.20 -4.32
C TYR A 223 -19.40 0.74 -4.50
N SER A 224 -18.63 1.40 -5.35
CA SER A 224 -17.19 1.14 -5.49
C SER A 224 -16.43 1.45 -4.21
N CYS A 225 -16.69 2.62 -3.61
CA CYS A 225 -16.05 3.02 -2.35
C CYS A 225 -16.37 2.05 -1.21
N GLN A 226 -17.61 1.54 -1.12
CA GLN A 226 -17.98 0.55 -0.10
C GLN A 226 -17.12 -0.72 -0.17
N VAL A 227 -16.88 -1.24 -1.37
CA VAL A 227 -16.06 -2.44 -1.56
C VAL A 227 -14.57 -2.13 -1.38
N GLY A 228 -14.12 -0.97 -1.83
CA GLY A 228 -12.72 -0.55 -1.76
C GLY A 228 -12.30 0.11 -0.44
N VAL A 229 -13.22 0.34 0.52
CA VAL A 229 -12.93 1.07 1.76
C VAL A 229 -11.84 0.42 2.62
N SER A 230 -11.71 -0.89 2.57
CA SER A 230 -10.63 -1.60 3.27
C SER A 230 -9.24 -1.22 2.73
N SER A 231 -9.13 -1.00 1.41
CA SER A 231 -7.90 -0.52 0.78
C SER A 231 -7.58 0.92 1.18
N PHE A 232 -8.59 1.79 1.24
CA PHE A 232 -8.45 3.16 1.74
C PHE A 232 -7.90 3.18 3.17
N VAL A 233 -8.53 2.42 4.06
CA VAL A 233 -8.12 2.32 5.47
C VAL A 233 -6.69 1.77 5.59
N ALA A 234 -6.33 0.78 4.80
CA ALA A 234 -4.99 0.19 4.83
C ALA A 234 -3.89 1.20 4.47
N GLU A 235 -4.11 2.03 3.44
CA GLU A 235 -3.15 3.07 3.03
C GLU A 235 -2.98 4.15 4.11
N ILE A 236 -4.08 4.66 4.68
CA ILE A 236 -4.01 5.70 5.72
C ILE A 236 -3.44 5.17 7.03
N SER A 237 -3.74 3.91 7.39
CA SER A 237 -3.29 3.30 8.64
C SER A 237 -1.77 3.28 8.78
N SER A 238 -1.04 3.10 7.68
CA SER A 238 0.42 3.02 7.72
C SER A 238 1.06 4.30 8.29
N GLY A 239 0.53 5.46 7.90
CA GLY A 239 0.96 6.75 8.44
C GLY A 239 0.62 6.91 9.93
N VAL A 240 -0.60 6.53 10.32
CA VAL A 240 -1.04 6.63 11.73
C VAL A 240 -0.21 5.73 12.63
N ILE A 241 0.05 4.50 12.22
CA ILE A 241 0.91 3.56 12.96
C ILE A 241 2.30 4.16 13.18
N THR A 242 2.90 4.71 12.12
CA THR A 242 4.23 5.32 12.20
C THR A 242 4.26 6.49 13.18
N ILE A 243 3.26 7.36 13.17
CA ILE A 243 3.16 8.51 14.09
C ILE A 243 3.03 8.02 15.53
N VAL A 244 2.13 7.08 15.80
CA VAL A 244 1.88 6.54 17.15
C VAL A 244 3.15 5.88 17.71
N PHE A 245 3.81 5.04 16.94
CA PHE A 245 5.04 4.36 17.37
C PHE A 245 6.17 5.37 17.62
N ASN A 246 6.41 6.31 16.70
CA ASN A 246 7.44 7.32 16.85
C ASN A 246 7.22 8.18 18.11
N MET A 247 5.97 8.57 18.37
CA MET A 247 5.63 9.38 19.55
C MET A 247 5.92 8.63 20.87
N ILE A 248 5.57 7.35 20.94
CA ILE A 248 5.81 6.52 22.12
C ILE A 248 7.31 6.24 22.28
N ILE A 249 7.97 5.84 21.22
CA ILE A 249 9.39 5.46 21.23
C ILE A 249 10.29 6.66 21.56
N LEU A 250 9.96 7.84 21.01
CA LEU A 250 10.70 9.06 21.31
C LEU A 250 10.71 9.39 22.83
N ARG A 251 9.60 9.11 23.51
CA ARG A 251 9.50 9.27 24.96
C ARG A 251 10.26 8.22 25.76
N LEU A 252 10.34 6.96 25.26
CA LEU A 252 10.94 5.83 25.97
C LEU A 252 12.46 5.71 25.76
N ALA A 253 12.92 5.92 24.55
CA ALA A 253 14.29 5.64 24.13
C ALA A 253 14.95 6.76 23.31
N GLY A 254 14.26 7.92 23.17
CA GLY A 254 14.79 9.07 22.44
C GLY A 254 14.99 8.79 20.94
N ASN A 255 15.87 9.55 20.32
CA ASN A 255 16.17 9.47 18.90
C ASN A 255 16.77 8.13 18.48
N ILE A 256 17.54 7.48 19.35
CA ILE A 256 18.14 6.16 19.08
C ILE A 256 17.03 5.10 18.93
N GLY A 257 16.00 5.16 19.80
CA GLY A 257 14.85 4.27 19.69
C GLY A 257 14.07 4.49 18.39
N VAL A 258 13.87 5.75 17.98
CA VAL A 258 13.19 6.08 16.71
C VAL A 258 14.00 5.59 15.52
N ALA A 259 15.33 5.72 15.54
CA ALA A 259 16.20 5.18 14.51
C ALA A 259 16.11 3.63 14.43
N ALA A 260 16.09 2.95 15.59
CA ALA A 260 15.90 1.50 15.65
C ALA A 260 14.52 1.08 15.09
N TYR A 261 13.45 1.85 15.38
CA TYR A 261 12.14 1.63 14.76
C TYR A 261 12.17 1.83 13.24
N GLY A 262 12.94 2.77 12.74
CA GLY A 262 13.16 2.96 11.31
C GLY A 262 13.68 1.69 10.62
N VAL A 263 14.62 0.97 11.25
CA VAL A 263 15.12 -0.33 10.75
C VAL A 263 13.97 -1.35 10.67
N VAL A 264 13.19 -1.48 11.74
CA VAL A 264 12.04 -2.42 11.80
C VAL A 264 10.98 -2.05 10.76
N ALA A 265 10.63 -0.77 10.64
CA ALA A 265 9.62 -0.27 9.72
C ALA A 265 10.02 -0.50 8.25
N ASN A 266 11.26 -0.14 7.87
CA ASN A 266 11.76 -0.35 6.51
C ASN A 266 11.82 -1.84 6.12
N THR A 267 12.25 -2.70 7.03
CA THR A 267 12.24 -4.15 6.83
C THR A 267 10.80 -4.67 6.69
N SER A 268 9.88 -4.12 7.47
CA SER A 268 8.45 -4.47 7.43
C SER A 268 7.76 -4.07 6.14
N LEU A 269 8.20 -3.00 5.45
CA LEU A 269 7.67 -2.62 4.13
C LEU A 269 7.79 -3.76 3.12
N VAL A 270 8.95 -4.44 3.10
CA VAL A 270 9.17 -5.59 2.19
C VAL A 270 8.27 -6.76 2.60
N ALA A 271 8.14 -7.04 3.90
CA ALA A 271 7.27 -8.10 4.39
C ALA A 271 5.79 -7.84 4.01
N VAL A 272 5.28 -6.64 4.25
CA VAL A 272 3.92 -6.24 3.86
C VAL A 272 3.70 -6.33 2.36
N ALA A 273 4.71 -5.98 1.54
CA ALA A 273 4.64 -6.10 0.09
C ALA A 273 4.40 -7.54 -0.37
N LEU A 274 5.04 -8.53 0.26
CA LEU A 274 4.82 -9.95 -0.04
C LEU A 274 3.36 -10.37 0.22
N PHE A 275 2.79 -9.98 1.37
CA PHE A 275 1.40 -10.31 1.69
C PHE A 275 0.40 -9.55 0.83
N ASN A 276 0.66 -8.29 0.50
CA ASN A 276 -0.12 -7.53 -0.48
C ASN A 276 -0.08 -8.17 -1.87
N GLY A 277 1.06 -8.73 -2.27
CA GLY A 277 1.18 -9.50 -3.51
C GLY A 277 0.29 -10.74 -3.54
N ILE A 278 0.21 -11.51 -2.43
CA ILE A 278 -0.71 -12.64 -2.30
C ILE A 278 -2.17 -12.15 -2.37
N ALA A 279 -2.50 -11.09 -1.62
CA ALA A 279 -3.82 -10.52 -1.55
C ALA A 279 -4.33 -10.05 -2.91
N GLN A 280 -3.54 -9.21 -3.58
CA GLN A 280 -3.87 -8.65 -4.89
C GLN A 280 -3.86 -9.69 -6.01
N GLY A 281 -3.00 -10.72 -5.91
CA GLY A 281 -2.98 -11.83 -6.86
C GLY A 281 -4.17 -12.78 -6.70
N SER A 282 -4.65 -12.98 -5.48
CA SER A 282 -5.80 -13.84 -5.18
C SER A 282 -7.15 -13.17 -5.49
N GLN A 283 -7.24 -11.86 -5.32
CA GLN A 283 -8.47 -11.07 -5.42
C GLN A 283 -9.21 -11.24 -6.77
N PRO A 284 -8.58 -11.12 -7.95
CA PRO A 284 -9.27 -11.29 -9.23
C PRO A 284 -9.89 -12.68 -9.39
N LEU A 285 -9.17 -13.71 -8.96
CA LEU A 285 -9.64 -15.10 -9.05
C LEU A 285 -10.85 -15.33 -8.16
N ILE A 286 -10.84 -14.74 -6.96
CA ILE A 286 -11.95 -14.83 -6.02
C ILE A 286 -13.17 -14.08 -6.53
N SER A 287 -13.00 -12.86 -7.03
CA SER A 287 -14.09 -12.06 -7.61
C SER A 287 -14.73 -12.75 -8.82
N ASP A 288 -13.93 -13.35 -9.69
CA ASP A 288 -14.41 -14.11 -10.85
C ASP A 288 -15.24 -15.33 -10.42
N TYR A 289 -14.67 -16.20 -9.58
CA TYR A 289 -15.38 -17.39 -9.11
C TYR A 289 -16.61 -17.06 -8.27
N TYR A 290 -16.56 -16.00 -7.46
CA TYR A 290 -17.68 -15.53 -6.67
C TYR A 290 -18.82 -15.02 -7.56
N GLY A 291 -18.51 -14.19 -8.55
CA GLY A 291 -19.49 -13.68 -9.54
C GLY A 291 -20.20 -14.81 -10.32
N ARG A 292 -19.46 -15.90 -10.62
CA ARG A 292 -20.01 -17.11 -11.26
C ARG A 292 -20.76 -18.06 -10.31
N GLY A 293 -20.82 -17.75 -9.01
CA GLY A 293 -21.46 -18.62 -8.01
C GLY A 293 -20.67 -19.88 -7.63
N LEU A 294 -19.39 -20.00 -8.05
CA LEU A 294 -18.53 -21.18 -7.85
C LEU A 294 -17.87 -21.18 -6.46
N ARG A 295 -18.66 -21.30 -5.39
CA ARG A 295 -18.21 -21.19 -4.00
C ARG A 295 -17.07 -22.15 -3.62
N LYS A 296 -17.10 -23.40 -4.09
CA LYS A 296 -16.02 -24.37 -3.85
C LYS A 296 -14.66 -23.90 -4.40
N ASN A 297 -14.66 -23.20 -5.53
CA ASN A 297 -13.46 -22.64 -6.12
C ASN A 297 -12.94 -21.46 -5.31
N VAL A 298 -13.82 -20.59 -4.81
CA VAL A 298 -13.49 -19.52 -3.88
C VAL A 298 -12.81 -20.08 -2.62
N GLY A 299 -13.38 -21.14 -2.00
CA GLY A 299 -12.79 -21.81 -0.84
C GLY A 299 -11.42 -22.43 -1.13
N SER A 300 -11.22 -22.96 -2.33
CA SER A 300 -9.92 -23.52 -2.75
C SER A 300 -8.86 -22.42 -2.91
N ILE A 301 -9.19 -21.29 -3.53
CA ILE A 301 -8.27 -20.13 -3.65
C ILE A 301 -7.97 -19.54 -2.26
N LEU A 302 -9.00 -19.36 -1.42
CA LEU A 302 -8.83 -18.91 -0.03
C LEU A 302 -7.81 -19.78 0.72
N ARG A 303 -7.98 -21.11 0.68
CA ARG A 303 -7.05 -22.05 1.33
C ARG A 303 -5.63 -21.89 0.80
N MET A 304 -5.45 -21.81 -0.52
CA MET A 304 -4.13 -21.62 -1.12
C MET A 304 -3.50 -20.29 -0.69
N ALA A 305 -4.26 -19.21 -0.66
CA ALA A 305 -3.79 -17.88 -0.27
C ALA A 305 -3.37 -17.84 1.20
N VAL A 306 -4.19 -18.41 2.11
CA VAL A 306 -3.87 -18.49 3.54
C VAL A 306 -2.64 -19.38 3.79
N VAL A 307 -2.55 -20.55 3.14
CA VAL A 307 -1.38 -21.41 3.28
C VAL A 307 -0.12 -20.72 2.76
N SER A 308 -0.19 -20.04 1.61
CA SER A 308 0.94 -19.29 1.08
C SER A 308 1.37 -18.16 2.01
N SER A 309 0.40 -17.44 2.62
CA SER A 309 0.73 -16.39 3.58
C SER A 309 1.41 -16.92 4.84
N LEU A 310 0.94 -18.05 5.37
CA LEU A 310 1.55 -18.69 6.54
C LEU A 310 2.97 -19.21 6.24
N LEU A 311 3.18 -19.80 5.07
CA LEU A 311 4.52 -20.23 4.63
C LEU A 311 5.49 -19.05 4.50
N ILE A 312 5.07 -17.96 3.86
CA ILE A 312 5.87 -16.75 3.74
C ILE A 312 6.13 -16.14 5.12
N ALA A 313 5.14 -16.08 6.02
CA ALA A 313 5.33 -15.60 7.38
C ALA A 313 6.37 -16.44 8.14
N ALA A 314 6.28 -17.76 8.07
CA ALA A 314 7.25 -18.65 8.71
C ALA A 314 8.67 -18.45 8.17
N LEU A 315 8.83 -18.33 6.84
CA LEU A 315 10.12 -18.07 6.21
C LEU A 315 10.68 -16.69 6.61
N LEU A 316 9.85 -15.65 6.66
CA LEU A 316 10.25 -14.32 7.10
C LEU A 316 10.70 -14.32 8.56
N ILE A 317 9.96 -14.96 9.45
CA ILE A 317 10.32 -15.05 10.87
C ILE A 317 11.63 -15.80 11.04
N LEU A 318 11.78 -16.95 10.37
CA LEU A 318 13.01 -17.72 10.39
C LEU A 318 14.20 -16.90 9.89
N PHE A 319 14.04 -16.19 8.77
CA PHE A 319 15.06 -15.31 8.21
C PHE A 319 15.44 -14.20 9.19
N ILE A 320 14.46 -13.49 9.74
CA ILE A 320 14.70 -12.37 10.67
C ILE A 320 15.30 -12.87 11.98
N CYS A 321 14.82 -13.96 12.56
CA CYS A 321 15.40 -14.51 13.79
C CYS A 321 16.89 -14.88 13.62
N THR A 322 17.25 -15.38 12.43
CA THR A 322 18.62 -15.79 12.12
C THR A 322 19.51 -14.61 11.75
N PHE A 323 19.01 -13.69 10.91
CA PHE A 323 19.80 -12.63 10.28
C PHE A 323 19.50 -11.22 10.83
N ALA A 324 18.82 -11.07 11.98
CA ALA A 324 18.55 -9.76 12.58
C ALA A 324 19.81 -8.89 12.76
N PRO A 325 20.96 -9.39 13.23
CA PRO A 325 22.19 -8.59 13.32
C PRO A 325 22.69 -8.08 11.96
N PHE A 326 22.60 -8.93 10.92
CA PHE A 326 22.99 -8.54 9.57
C PHE A 326 22.05 -7.45 9.02
N VAL A 327 20.72 -7.63 9.15
CA VAL A 327 19.74 -6.62 8.72
C VAL A 327 19.99 -5.31 9.45
N THR A 328 20.20 -5.35 10.75
CA THR A 328 20.50 -4.15 11.55
C THR A 328 21.80 -3.47 11.09
N SER A 329 22.87 -4.21 10.79
CA SER A 329 24.15 -3.65 10.37
C SER A 329 24.07 -2.86 9.06
N VAL A 330 23.16 -3.24 8.16
CA VAL A 330 22.92 -2.51 6.89
C VAL A 330 22.45 -1.08 7.15
N PHE A 331 21.68 -0.86 8.21
CA PHE A 331 21.10 0.45 8.56
C PHE A 331 21.89 1.19 9.65
N ASN A 332 22.79 0.51 10.37
CA ASN A 332 23.57 1.04 11.47
C ASN A 332 25.01 1.34 11.04
N SER A 333 25.18 2.34 10.17
CA SER A 333 26.51 2.72 9.65
C SER A 333 27.46 3.28 10.71
N GLU A 334 26.93 3.81 11.81
CA GLU A 334 27.69 4.38 12.93
C GLU A 334 28.08 3.32 13.97
N HIS A 335 27.67 2.07 13.79
CA HIS A 335 27.91 0.95 14.71
C HIS A 335 27.46 1.23 16.14
N ASP A 336 26.37 1.99 16.34
CA ASP A 336 25.81 2.25 17.66
C ASP A 336 25.24 0.96 18.27
N ALA A 337 25.81 0.54 19.41
CA ALA A 337 25.43 -0.70 20.10
C ALA A 337 24.00 -0.64 20.68
N ARG A 338 23.51 0.55 21.10
CA ARG A 338 22.16 0.72 21.64
C ARG A 338 21.13 0.61 20.51
N LEU A 339 21.39 1.26 19.37
CA LEU A 339 20.55 1.12 18.17
C LEU A 339 20.47 -0.34 17.75
N ALA A 340 21.60 -1.05 17.69
CA ALA A 340 21.65 -2.46 17.34
C ALA A 340 20.79 -3.31 18.30
N SER A 341 20.95 -3.13 19.60
CA SER A 341 20.18 -3.87 20.62
C SER A 341 18.68 -3.66 20.49
N TYR A 342 18.22 -2.40 20.31
CA TYR A 342 16.81 -2.10 20.12
C TYR A 342 16.26 -2.64 18.78
N ALA A 343 17.01 -2.48 17.69
CA ALA A 343 16.57 -2.91 16.36
C ALA A 343 16.50 -4.44 16.26
N GLU A 344 17.50 -5.18 16.77
CA GLU A 344 17.48 -6.64 16.75
C GLU A 344 16.34 -7.22 17.58
N SER A 345 16.12 -6.70 18.78
CA SER A 345 14.98 -7.08 19.63
C SER A 345 13.66 -6.75 18.96
N GLY A 346 13.57 -5.55 18.36
CA GLY A 346 12.41 -5.09 17.60
C GLY A 346 12.12 -6.00 16.41
N LEU A 347 13.10 -6.30 15.58
CA LEU A 347 12.94 -7.20 14.44
C LEU A 347 12.39 -8.57 14.88
N ARG A 348 13.01 -9.19 15.88
CA ARG A 348 12.62 -10.53 16.35
C ARG A 348 11.19 -10.55 16.91
N LEU A 349 10.81 -9.58 17.74
CA LEU A 349 9.50 -9.54 18.38
C LEU A 349 8.40 -9.08 17.42
N TYR A 350 8.61 -7.98 16.69
CA TYR A 350 7.64 -7.41 15.78
C TYR A 350 7.27 -8.37 14.65
N PHE A 351 8.26 -9.09 14.09
CA PHE A 351 8.03 -10.01 12.98
C PHE A 351 7.22 -11.25 13.35
N THR A 352 7.10 -11.61 14.63
CA THR A 352 6.14 -12.67 15.05
C THR A 352 4.70 -12.33 14.68
N GLY A 353 4.36 -11.04 14.62
CA GLY A 353 3.05 -10.56 14.22
C GLY A 353 2.68 -10.85 12.76
N PHE A 354 3.66 -11.10 11.88
CA PHE A 354 3.39 -11.37 10.47
C PHE A 354 2.65 -12.68 10.21
N ILE A 355 2.63 -13.64 11.15
CA ILE A 355 1.75 -14.81 11.09
C ILE A 355 0.30 -14.36 11.01
N PHE A 356 -0.09 -13.44 11.88
CA PHE A 356 -1.46 -12.92 11.96
C PHE A 356 -1.72 -11.87 10.86
N ALA A 357 -0.75 -10.97 10.62
CA ALA A 357 -0.84 -9.94 9.60
C ALA A 357 -1.05 -10.53 8.19
N GLY A 358 -0.37 -11.63 7.87
CA GLY A 358 -0.57 -12.32 6.59
C GLY A 358 -2.02 -12.80 6.41
N ILE A 359 -2.60 -13.41 7.45
CA ILE A 359 -4.02 -13.84 7.44
C ILE A 359 -4.93 -12.62 7.31
N ASN A 360 -4.63 -11.53 8.01
CA ASN A 360 -5.47 -10.33 8.04
C ASN A 360 -5.44 -9.58 6.70
N ILE A 361 -4.26 -9.38 6.10
CA ILE A 361 -4.12 -8.71 4.81
C ILE A 361 -4.82 -9.50 3.71
N VAL A 362 -4.52 -10.79 3.61
CA VAL A 362 -5.10 -11.69 2.61
C VAL A 362 -6.60 -11.86 2.86
N GLY A 363 -7.02 -12.07 4.09
CA GLY A 363 -8.42 -12.24 4.47
C GLY A 363 -9.27 -11.00 4.20
N SER A 364 -8.75 -9.79 4.48
CA SER A 364 -9.45 -8.53 4.17
C SER A 364 -9.67 -8.36 2.66
N ALA A 365 -8.65 -8.66 1.84
CA ALA A 365 -8.77 -8.59 0.39
C ALA A 365 -9.79 -9.59 -0.15
N ILE A 366 -9.83 -10.80 0.40
CA ILE A 366 -10.80 -11.83 0.02
C ILE A 366 -12.22 -11.44 0.44
N LEU A 367 -12.41 -10.93 1.66
CA LEU A 367 -13.70 -10.43 2.12
C LEU A 367 -14.21 -9.27 1.24
N SER A 368 -13.32 -8.37 0.79
CA SER A 368 -13.66 -7.34 -0.19
C SER A 368 -14.05 -7.95 -1.55
N ALA A 369 -13.29 -8.94 -2.03
CA ALA A 369 -13.52 -9.60 -3.31
C ALA A 369 -14.87 -10.35 -3.39
N VAL A 370 -15.41 -10.79 -2.25
CA VAL A 370 -16.74 -11.41 -2.13
C VAL A 370 -17.80 -10.42 -1.62
N GLU A 371 -17.51 -9.13 -1.67
CA GLU A 371 -18.41 -8.04 -1.26
C GLU A 371 -18.86 -8.10 0.21
N SER A 372 -18.12 -8.79 1.08
CA SER A 372 -18.35 -8.84 2.53
C SER A 372 -17.74 -7.63 3.25
N VAL A 373 -18.20 -6.44 2.86
CA VAL A 373 -17.64 -5.13 3.23
C VAL A 373 -17.54 -4.92 4.73
N LYS A 374 -18.56 -5.33 5.51
CA LYS A 374 -18.61 -5.11 6.97
C LYS A 374 -17.38 -5.69 7.69
N TYR A 375 -17.02 -6.93 7.37
CA TYR A 375 -15.89 -7.60 8.02
C TYR A 375 -14.54 -7.10 7.50
N ALA A 376 -14.43 -6.80 6.19
CA ALA A 376 -13.22 -6.22 5.62
C ALA A 376 -12.93 -4.84 6.23
N PHE A 377 -13.94 -3.99 6.34
CA PHE A 377 -13.83 -2.67 6.95
C PHE A 377 -13.52 -2.75 8.45
N ALA A 378 -14.27 -3.57 9.21
CA ALA A 378 -14.05 -3.73 10.65
C ALA A 378 -12.63 -4.23 10.95
N ALA A 379 -12.12 -5.20 10.19
CA ALA A 379 -10.76 -5.68 10.35
C ALA A 379 -9.73 -4.60 10.02
N SER A 380 -9.92 -3.82 8.94
CA SER A 380 -9.00 -2.75 8.55
C SER A 380 -8.94 -1.63 9.60
N ILE A 381 -10.08 -1.21 10.16
CA ILE A 381 -10.13 -0.22 11.25
C ILE A 381 -9.50 -0.78 12.53
N MET A 382 -9.80 -2.03 12.87
CA MET A 382 -9.25 -2.65 14.08
C MET A 382 -7.72 -2.70 14.02
N ARG A 383 -7.14 -3.23 12.95
CA ARG A 383 -5.69 -3.38 12.82
C ARG A 383 -4.97 -2.04 12.65
N GLY A 384 -5.55 -1.12 11.88
CA GLY A 384 -4.89 0.13 11.47
C GLY A 384 -5.00 1.27 12.48
N PHE A 385 -6.02 1.26 13.34
CA PHE A 385 -6.29 2.36 14.25
C PHE A 385 -6.55 1.88 15.69
N ILE A 386 -7.56 1.04 15.92
CA ILE A 386 -8.04 0.77 17.28
C ILE A 386 -7.07 -0.13 18.04
N ALA A 387 -6.88 -1.37 17.57
CA ALA A 387 -6.07 -2.35 18.30
C ALA A 387 -4.61 -1.91 18.39
N ILE A 388 -4.02 -1.42 17.27
CA ILE A 388 -2.62 -1.00 17.26
C ILE A 388 -2.37 0.14 18.25
N THR A 389 -3.25 1.13 18.30
CA THR A 389 -3.12 2.27 19.22
C THR A 389 -3.28 1.83 20.68
N ILE A 390 -4.33 1.03 20.98
CA ILE A 390 -4.56 0.54 22.34
C ILE A 390 -3.37 -0.28 22.82
N PHE A 391 -2.92 -1.26 22.04
CA PHE A 391 -1.79 -2.12 22.43
C PHE A 391 -0.47 -1.37 22.46
N ALA A 392 -0.24 -0.40 21.56
CA ALA A 392 0.97 0.42 21.60
C ALA A 392 1.08 1.21 22.92
N PHE A 393 0.01 1.84 23.37
CA PHE A 393 0.00 2.55 24.65
C PHE A 393 0.01 1.61 25.85
N ALA A 394 -0.83 0.57 25.88
CA ALA A 394 -0.96 -0.31 27.03
C ALA A 394 0.31 -1.15 27.27
N LEU A 395 0.84 -1.79 26.22
CA LEU A 395 2.02 -2.63 26.35
C LEU A 395 3.31 -1.81 26.55
N SER A 396 3.41 -0.63 25.94
CA SER A 396 4.57 0.24 26.18
C SER A 396 4.60 0.76 27.61
N ALA A 397 3.45 1.05 28.22
CA ALA A 397 3.36 1.45 29.62
C ALA A 397 3.74 0.30 30.58
N ALA A 398 3.43 -0.95 30.22
CA ALA A 398 3.71 -2.11 31.05
C ALA A 398 5.15 -2.66 30.88
N PHE A 399 5.69 -2.65 29.65
CA PHE A 399 6.92 -3.35 29.29
C PHE A 399 7.95 -2.46 28.54
N GLY A 400 7.73 -1.14 28.51
CA GLY A 400 8.63 -0.21 27.83
C GLY A 400 8.82 -0.53 26.34
N MET A 401 10.06 -0.50 25.85
CA MET A 401 10.38 -0.78 24.42
C MET A 401 9.96 -2.17 23.97
N THR A 402 10.08 -3.19 24.82
CA THR A 402 9.61 -4.54 24.53
C THR A 402 8.10 -4.55 24.26
N GLY A 403 7.33 -3.79 25.04
CA GLY A 403 5.89 -3.62 24.84
C GLY A 403 5.54 -2.95 23.53
N VAL A 404 6.34 -1.98 23.09
CA VAL A 404 6.17 -1.36 21.76
C VAL A 404 6.29 -2.41 20.64
N TRP A 405 7.31 -3.27 20.70
CA TRP A 405 7.52 -4.32 19.70
C TRP A 405 6.41 -5.38 19.70
N LEU A 406 5.83 -5.68 20.86
CA LEU A 406 4.72 -6.64 21.00
C LEU A 406 3.36 -6.05 20.61
N ALA A 407 3.23 -4.74 20.47
CA ALA A 407 1.97 -4.09 20.14
C ALA A 407 1.43 -4.53 18.76
N PHE A 408 2.30 -4.64 17.75
CA PHE A 408 1.91 -5.10 16.43
C PHE A 408 1.42 -6.56 16.43
N PRO A 409 2.15 -7.55 16.95
CA PRO A 409 1.65 -8.91 17.09
C PRO A 409 0.31 -9.00 17.82
N ALA A 410 0.14 -8.28 18.92
CA ALA A 410 -1.10 -8.29 19.70
C ALA A 410 -2.28 -7.71 18.91
N ALA A 411 -2.08 -6.59 18.22
CA ALA A 411 -3.11 -5.95 17.39
C ALA A 411 -3.54 -6.86 16.23
N GLU A 412 -2.59 -7.47 15.53
CA GLU A 412 -2.87 -8.38 14.44
C GLU A 412 -3.54 -9.67 14.91
N PHE A 413 -3.17 -10.20 16.08
CA PHE A 413 -3.80 -11.37 16.68
C PHE A 413 -5.29 -11.12 16.96
N VAL A 414 -5.63 -10.00 17.59
CA VAL A 414 -7.04 -9.65 17.87
C VAL A 414 -7.83 -9.44 16.58
N THR A 415 -7.23 -8.77 15.59
CA THR A 415 -7.87 -8.54 14.30
C THR A 415 -8.19 -9.85 13.57
N MET A 416 -7.33 -10.86 13.68
CA MET A 416 -7.54 -12.17 13.05
C MET A 416 -8.89 -12.79 13.40
N PHE A 417 -9.41 -12.59 14.62
CA PHE A 417 -10.73 -13.13 15.00
C PHE A 417 -11.87 -12.52 14.17
N ILE A 418 -11.77 -11.24 13.80
CA ILE A 418 -12.76 -10.57 12.92
C ILE A 418 -12.70 -11.19 11.53
N ILE A 419 -11.50 -11.37 10.99
CA ILE A 419 -11.30 -12.00 9.67
C ILE A 419 -11.84 -13.43 9.66
N VAL A 420 -11.44 -14.25 10.62
CA VAL A 420 -11.91 -15.65 10.71
C VAL A 420 -13.43 -15.72 10.82
N ARG A 421 -14.05 -14.85 11.64
CA ARG A 421 -15.51 -14.76 11.74
C ARG A 421 -16.15 -14.39 10.39
N GLY A 422 -15.60 -13.39 9.69
CA GLY A 422 -16.09 -12.99 8.37
C GLY A 422 -16.01 -14.12 7.35
N LEU A 423 -14.85 -14.81 7.28
CA LEU A 423 -14.64 -15.92 6.36
C LEU A 423 -15.54 -17.12 6.65
N ARG A 424 -15.79 -17.45 7.94
CA ARG A 424 -16.72 -18.54 8.32
C ARG A 424 -18.15 -18.27 7.89
N GLN A 425 -18.59 -17.01 7.86
CA GLN A 425 -19.95 -16.66 7.43
C GLN A 425 -20.19 -16.83 5.92
N LEU A 426 -19.13 -16.88 5.11
CA LEU A 426 -19.24 -17.08 3.67
C LEU A 426 -19.75 -18.49 3.28
N LYS A 427 -19.78 -19.46 4.22
CA LYS A 427 -20.18 -20.87 3.98
C LYS A 427 -19.55 -21.43 2.68
N LEU A 428 -18.21 -21.26 2.54
CA LEU A 428 -17.41 -21.66 1.38
C LEU A 428 -17.07 -23.15 1.42
#